data_995e539eb200e7cd2d6acc9acd6d7765
#
_entry.id   995e539eb200e7cd2d6acc9acd6d7765
#
_cell.length_a   1.000
_cell.length_b   1.000
_cell.length_c   1.000
_cell.angle_alpha   90.00
_cell.angle_beta   90.00
_cell.angle_gamma   90.00
#
_symmetry.space_group_name_H-M   'P 1'
#
loop_
_entity.id
_entity.type
_entity.pdbx_description
1 polymer ?
#
loop_
_entity_poly.entity_id
_entity_poly.type
_entity_poly.pdbx_seq_one_letter_code
_entity_poly.pdbx_strand_id
1 'polypeptide(L)'
;VQYRAQYAIAIGSFFPQTQELTGTYSSEHPSRRSADAPQPGEPSQPGTIQQLNLGFQATWEIDIWGKYRRNAEAAKAALQGAHAGYELALVTLSADVAQQYFSYRMTEKQLEIARRNSLAQKESVRLTEAMFRLGASSGRDYDQAVAMQKNTEADIPQLEAQLITNRNALCVLLGIPPGPIPE
;
A
#
# COMPACT_ATOMS: atom_id res chain seq x y z
N VAL A 1 9.31 -6.59 -1.14
CA VAL A 1 9.83 -7.46 -0.07
C VAL A 1 9.43 -8.91 -0.32
N GLN A 2 8.13 -9.21 -0.50
CA GLN A 2 7.59 -10.57 -0.63
C GLN A 2 8.26 -11.40 -1.75
N TYR A 3 8.33 -10.89 -2.98
CA TYR A 3 8.94 -11.61 -4.11
C TYR A 3 10.44 -11.88 -3.94
N ARG A 4 11.16 -11.02 -3.21
CA ARG A 4 12.57 -11.28 -2.85
C ARG A 4 12.69 -12.47 -1.90
N ALA A 5 11.78 -12.57 -0.91
CA ALA A 5 11.75 -13.69 0.01
C ALA A 5 11.38 -15.01 -0.72
N GLN A 6 10.39 -14.97 -1.62
CA GLN A 6 10.02 -16.14 -2.44
C GLN A 6 11.17 -16.61 -3.34
N TYR A 7 11.91 -15.68 -3.94
CA TYR A 7 13.11 -16.02 -4.72
C TYR A 7 14.21 -16.63 -3.84
N ALA A 8 14.45 -16.11 -2.65
CA ALA A 8 15.41 -16.67 -1.71
C ALA A 8 15.01 -18.09 -1.26
N ILE A 9 13.71 -18.35 -1.03
CA ILE A 9 13.19 -19.69 -0.73
C ILE A 9 13.44 -20.65 -1.91
N ALA A 10 13.18 -20.18 -3.14
CA ALA A 10 13.41 -20.98 -4.33
C ALA A 10 14.90 -21.33 -4.53
N ILE A 11 15.83 -20.42 -4.19
CA ILE A 11 17.28 -20.71 -4.16
C ILE A 11 17.62 -21.68 -3.03
N GLY A 12 16.99 -21.52 -1.85
CA GLY A 12 17.21 -22.42 -0.72
C GLY A 12 16.93 -23.88 -1.03
N SER A 13 16.03 -24.17 -1.99
CA SER A 13 15.74 -25.54 -2.42
C SER A 13 16.87 -26.27 -3.17
N PHE A 14 17.94 -25.56 -3.55
CA PHE A 14 19.17 -26.20 -4.07
C PHE A 14 20.02 -26.88 -2.99
N PHE A 15 19.83 -26.51 -1.73
CA PHE A 15 20.54 -27.08 -0.58
C PHE A 15 19.76 -28.25 -0.01
N PRO A 16 20.36 -29.07 0.89
CA PRO A 16 19.64 -30.17 1.53
C PRO A 16 18.33 -29.68 2.17
N GLN A 17 17.21 -30.28 1.76
CA GLN A 17 15.86 -29.81 2.11
C GLN A 17 15.50 -30.05 3.56
N THR A 18 16.06 -31.11 4.14
CA THR A 18 15.93 -31.39 5.57
C THR A 18 17.29 -31.60 6.21
N GLN A 19 17.49 -30.98 7.35
CA GLN A 19 18.67 -31.14 8.21
C GLN A 19 18.17 -31.30 9.63
N GLU A 20 18.52 -32.41 10.26
CA GLU A 20 18.07 -32.75 11.60
C GLU A 20 19.25 -33.14 12.46
N LEU A 21 19.35 -32.51 13.62
CA LEU A 21 20.27 -32.90 14.67
C LEU A 21 19.47 -33.58 15.79
N THR A 22 19.77 -34.85 16.06
CA THR A 22 19.12 -35.61 17.10
C THR A 22 20.09 -35.91 18.24
N GLY A 23 19.62 -35.76 19.46
CA GLY A 23 20.35 -36.13 20.66
C GLY A 23 19.46 -36.91 21.61
N THR A 24 19.84 -38.14 21.96
CA THR A 24 19.13 -38.94 22.93
C THR A 24 20.09 -39.35 24.06
N TYR A 25 19.68 -39.08 25.27
CA TYR A 25 20.32 -39.60 26.46
C TYR A 25 19.36 -40.58 27.15
N SER A 26 19.81 -41.83 27.36
CA SER A 26 19.09 -42.83 28.09
C SER A 26 19.92 -43.36 29.28
N SER A 27 19.27 -43.54 30.40
CA SER A 27 19.85 -44.15 31.58
C SER A 27 18.95 -45.32 32.00
N GLU A 28 19.46 -46.52 31.84
CA GLU A 28 18.74 -47.76 32.21
C GLU A 28 19.35 -48.37 33.45
N HIS A 29 18.48 -48.76 34.37
CA HIS A 29 18.86 -49.54 35.56
C HIS A 29 18.18 -50.90 35.46
N PRO A 30 18.92 -51.93 34.99
CA PRO A 30 18.36 -53.30 34.87
C PRO A 30 17.88 -53.83 36.22
N SER A 31 16.67 -54.36 36.26
CA SER A 31 16.16 -54.99 37.47
C SER A 31 16.84 -56.34 37.69
N ARG A 32 17.36 -56.58 38.88
CA ARG A 32 17.96 -57.87 39.28
C ARG A 32 16.94 -58.99 39.32
N ARG A 33 15.65 -58.75 39.12
CA ARG A 33 14.55 -59.76 39.05
C ARG A 33 14.08 -60.03 37.63
N SER A 34 14.74 -59.46 36.62
CA SER A 34 14.45 -59.70 35.20
C SER A 34 14.88 -61.15 34.83
N ALA A 35 14.23 -61.71 33.84
CA ALA A 35 14.59 -63.06 33.32
C ALA A 35 16.04 -63.09 32.77
N ASP A 36 16.59 -61.98 32.41
CA ASP A 36 17.97 -61.77 31.94
C ASP A 36 18.95 -61.41 33.09
N ALA A 37 18.57 -61.56 34.34
CA ALA A 37 19.47 -61.27 35.44
C ALA A 37 20.65 -62.26 35.47
N PRO A 38 21.92 -61.83 35.71
CA PRO A 38 23.08 -62.70 35.75
C PRO A 38 22.89 -63.81 36.77
N GLN A 39 23.24 -65.05 36.38
CA GLN A 39 23.21 -66.17 37.30
C GLN A 39 24.37 -66.07 38.34
N PRO A 40 24.23 -66.69 39.49
CA PRO A 40 25.27 -66.72 40.48
C PRO A 40 26.56 -67.32 39.92
N GLY A 41 27.61 -66.43 39.79
CA GLY A 41 28.90 -66.82 39.24
C GLY A 41 29.30 -66.09 37.95
N GLU A 42 28.34 -65.39 37.27
CA GLU A 42 28.68 -64.46 36.15
C GLU A 42 29.09 -63.06 36.65
N PRO A 43 30.02 -62.39 35.91
CA PRO A 43 30.41 -61.04 36.26
C PRO A 43 29.14 -60.12 36.22
N SER A 44 28.82 -59.56 37.38
CA SER A 44 27.69 -58.62 37.48
C SER A 44 27.85 -57.44 36.52
N GLN A 45 26.87 -57.26 35.66
CA GLN A 45 26.81 -56.05 34.79
C GLN A 45 26.73 -54.77 35.61
N PRO A 46 27.26 -53.65 35.13
CA PRO A 46 27.18 -52.40 35.83
C PRO A 46 25.74 -52.03 36.18
N GLY A 47 25.50 -51.56 37.40
CA GLY A 47 24.17 -51.32 37.96
C GLY A 47 23.35 -50.25 37.24
N THR A 48 23.96 -49.47 36.36
CA THR A 48 23.29 -48.43 35.53
C THR A 48 24.03 -48.30 34.23
N ILE A 49 23.33 -48.43 33.14
CA ILE A 49 23.85 -48.23 31.78
C ILE A 49 23.39 -46.83 31.32
N GLN A 50 24.39 -45.97 31.03
CA GLN A 50 24.13 -44.64 30.47
C GLN A 50 24.54 -44.64 29.02
N GLN A 51 23.64 -44.21 28.15
CA GLN A 51 23.87 -44.15 26.71
C GLN A 51 23.53 -42.75 26.18
N LEU A 52 24.49 -42.14 25.50
CA LEU A 52 24.33 -40.87 24.76
C LEU A 52 24.47 -41.17 23.27
N ASN A 53 23.40 -40.90 22.51
CA ASN A 53 23.41 -40.98 21.05
C ASN A 53 23.26 -39.56 20.49
N LEU A 54 24.21 -39.16 19.63
CA LEU A 54 24.12 -37.97 18.84
C LEU A 54 24.08 -38.36 17.37
N GLY A 55 23.12 -37.81 16.62
CA GLY A 55 22.97 -38.10 15.21
C GLY A 55 22.72 -36.83 14.41
N PHE A 56 23.30 -36.74 13.20
CA PHE A 56 22.97 -35.75 12.21
C PHE A 56 22.45 -36.45 10.97
N GLN A 57 21.26 -36.01 10.50
CA GLN A 57 20.66 -36.50 9.27
C GLN A 57 20.42 -35.34 8.32
N ALA A 58 20.81 -35.49 7.06
CA ALA A 58 20.52 -34.57 5.99
C ALA A 58 19.90 -35.33 4.82
N THR A 59 18.78 -34.82 4.29
CA THR A 59 18.15 -35.36 3.08
C THR A 59 18.25 -34.34 1.98
N TRP A 60 18.79 -34.74 0.82
CA TRP A 60 19.02 -33.88 -0.33
C TRP A 60 18.53 -34.56 -1.61
N GLU A 61 17.59 -33.88 -2.30
CA GLU A 61 17.15 -34.28 -3.64
C GLU A 61 17.99 -33.54 -4.69
N ILE A 62 18.82 -34.29 -5.41
CA ILE A 62 19.69 -33.72 -6.48
C ILE A 62 18.83 -33.35 -7.69
N ASP A 63 19.00 -32.14 -8.21
CA ASP A 63 18.21 -31.58 -9.32
C ASP A 63 18.72 -32.06 -10.70
N ILE A 64 18.58 -33.35 -10.99
CA ILE A 64 18.99 -33.95 -12.25
C ILE A 64 18.13 -33.41 -13.41
N TRP A 65 16.82 -33.29 -13.19
CA TRP A 65 15.85 -32.90 -14.23
C TRP A 65 15.60 -31.40 -14.30
N GLY A 66 16.23 -30.60 -13.46
CA GLY A 66 16.13 -29.14 -13.47
C GLY A 66 14.86 -28.57 -12.83
N LYS A 67 14.14 -29.35 -12.01
CA LYS A 67 12.92 -28.91 -11.30
C LYS A 67 13.18 -27.67 -10.45
N TYR A 68 14.18 -27.70 -9.60
CA TYR A 68 14.53 -26.59 -8.72
C TYR A 68 15.12 -25.41 -9.49
N ARG A 69 15.92 -25.67 -10.54
CA ARG A 69 16.41 -24.62 -11.44
C ARG A 69 15.29 -23.88 -12.14
N ARG A 70 14.29 -24.57 -12.68
CA ARG A 70 13.13 -23.94 -13.34
C ARG A 70 12.26 -23.18 -12.33
N ASN A 71 12.12 -23.71 -11.12
CA ASN A 71 11.40 -23.01 -10.05
C ASN A 71 12.09 -21.68 -9.64
N ALA A 72 13.42 -21.70 -9.48
CA ALA A 72 14.18 -20.49 -9.18
C ALA A 72 14.13 -19.46 -10.33
N GLU A 73 14.17 -19.92 -11.59
CA GLU A 73 14.01 -19.08 -12.77
C GLU A 73 12.63 -18.42 -12.82
N ALA A 74 11.57 -19.19 -12.54
CA ALA A 74 10.20 -18.66 -12.44
C ALA A 74 10.04 -17.64 -11.32
N ALA A 75 10.60 -17.92 -10.13
CA ALA A 75 10.58 -16.99 -9.00
C ALA A 75 11.38 -15.71 -9.30
N LYS A 76 12.51 -15.80 -10.04
CA LYS A 76 13.27 -14.64 -10.51
C LYS A 76 12.47 -13.80 -11.50
N ALA A 77 11.80 -14.43 -12.46
CA ALA A 77 10.93 -13.73 -13.41
C ALA A 77 9.76 -13.02 -12.72
N ALA A 78 9.14 -13.67 -11.71
CA ALA A 78 8.11 -13.05 -10.90
C ALA A 78 8.62 -11.83 -10.12
N LEU A 79 9.85 -11.88 -9.58
CA LEU A 79 10.49 -10.75 -8.93
C LEU A 79 10.73 -9.59 -9.92
N GLN A 80 11.19 -9.88 -11.15
CA GLN A 80 11.37 -8.87 -12.18
C GLN A 80 10.04 -8.24 -12.61
N GLY A 81 8.98 -9.06 -12.76
CA GLY A 81 7.64 -8.57 -13.04
C GLY A 81 7.10 -7.65 -11.94
N ALA A 82 7.34 -8.00 -10.68
CA ALA A 82 6.96 -7.15 -9.54
C ALA A 82 7.73 -5.82 -9.51
N HIS A 83 8.99 -5.80 -9.95
CA HIS A 83 9.78 -4.56 -10.09
C HIS A 83 9.21 -3.66 -11.18
N ALA A 84 8.90 -4.22 -12.36
CA ALA A 84 8.26 -3.47 -13.44
C ALA A 84 6.86 -2.94 -13.03
N GLY A 85 6.10 -3.72 -12.26
CA GLY A 85 4.83 -3.28 -11.68
C GLY A 85 4.98 -2.09 -10.72
N TYR A 86 6.05 -2.06 -9.94
CA TYR A 86 6.37 -0.92 -9.08
C TYR A 86 6.70 0.34 -9.90
N GLU A 87 7.51 0.21 -10.94
CA GLU A 87 7.83 1.34 -11.85
C GLU A 87 6.56 1.89 -12.53
N LEU A 88 5.67 1.00 -12.99
CA LEU A 88 4.39 1.39 -13.56
C LEU A 88 3.52 2.16 -12.55
N ALA A 89 3.48 1.69 -11.31
CA ALA A 89 2.73 2.38 -10.23
C ALA A 89 3.27 3.79 -9.96
N LEU A 90 4.60 3.99 -10.02
CA LEU A 90 5.21 5.32 -9.88
C LEU A 90 4.83 6.26 -11.04
N VAL A 91 4.83 5.75 -12.27
CA VAL A 91 4.40 6.54 -13.44
C VAL A 91 2.94 6.93 -13.32
N THR A 92 2.07 5.98 -12.96
CA THR A 92 0.64 6.25 -12.77
C THR A 92 0.41 7.27 -11.66
N LEU A 93 1.06 7.10 -10.51
CA LEU A 93 0.94 8.06 -9.40
C LEU A 93 1.40 9.46 -9.80
N SER A 94 2.49 9.57 -10.56
CA SER A 94 2.97 10.87 -11.06
C SER A 94 1.96 11.54 -11.99
N ALA A 95 1.31 10.75 -12.86
CA ALA A 95 0.26 11.26 -13.73
C ALA A 95 -0.98 11.72 -12.94
N ASP A 96 -1.40 10.94 -11.93
CA ASP A 96 -2.53 11.27 -11.06
C ASP A 96 -2.29 12.56 -10.28
N VAL A 97 -1.07 12.74 -9.74
CA VAL A 97 -0.67 13.99 -9.06
C VAL A 97 -0.73 15.17 -10.02
N ALA A 98 -0.20 15.03 -11.24
CA ALA A 98 -0.24 16.10 -12.23
C ALA A 98 -1.68 16.47 -12.60
N GLN A 99 -2.53 15.46 -12.88
CA GLN A 99 -3.94 15.67 -13.22
C GLN A 99 -4.69 16.38 -12.07
N GLN A 100 -4.48 15.94 -10.84
CA GLN A 100 -5.12 16.53 -9.66
C GLN A 100 -4.64 17.98 -9.41
N TYR A 101 -3.35 18.25 -9.65
CA TYR A 101 -2.81 19.60 -9.56
C TYR A 101 -3.46 20.54 -10.59
N PHE A 102 -3.59 20.11 -11.84
CA PHE A 102 -4.29 20.89 -12.86
C PHE A 102 -5.76 21.12 -12.50
N SER A 103 -6.46 20.13 -11.97
CA SER A 103 -7.84 20.25 -11.51
C SER A 103 -7.97 21.29 -10.37
N TYR A 104 -7.04 21.28 -9.42
CA TYR A 104 -6.96 22.27 -8.36
C TYR A 104 -6.75 23.69 -8.91
N ARG A 105 -5.75 23.88 -9.77
CA ARG A 105 -5.45 25.20 -10.38
C ARG A 105 -6.58 25.72 -11.28
N MET A 106 -7.24 24.80 -11.99
CA MET A 106 -8.41 25.15 -12.81
C MET A 106 -9.57 25.65 -11.95
N THR A 107 -9.88 24.95 -10.87
CA THR A 107 -10.96 25.36 -9.94
C THR A 107 -10.62 26.69 -9.26
N GLU A 108 -9.36 26.92 -8.90
CA GLU A 108 -8.90 28.20 -8.35
C GLU A 108 -9.13 29.36 -9.33
N LYS A 109 -8.81 29.15 -10.62
CA LYS A 109 -9.07 30.14 -11.65
C LYS A 109 -10.56 30.37 -11.94
N GLN A 110 -11.35 29.31 -11.91
CA GLN A 110 -12.81 29.42 -12.02
C GLN A 110 -13.40 30.24 -10.87
N LEU A 111 -12.95 30.02 -9.64
CA LEU A 111 -13.37 30.78 -8.48
C LEU A 111 -12.98 32.28 -8.60
N GLU A 112 -11.75 32.57 -9.06
CA GLU A 112 -11.31 33.95 -9.31
C GLU A 112 -12.20 34.63 -10.34
N ILE A 113 -12.50 33.97 -11.46
CA ILE A 113 -13.37 34.49 -12.52
C ILE A 113 -14.80 34.68 -12.00
N ALA A 114 -15.36 33.72 -11.26
CA ALA A 114 -16.70 33.82 -10.70
C ALA A 114 -16.83 35.03 -9.75
N ARG A 115 -15.83 35.26 -8.90
CA ARG A 115 -15.78 36.44 -8.02
C ARG A 115 -15.71 37.76 -8.78
N ARG A 116 -14.88 37.82 -9.84
CA ARG A 116 -14.81 39.00 -10.71
C ARG A 116 -16.12 39.26 -11.44
N ASN A 117 -16.76 38.23 -11.96
CA ASN A 117 -18.06 38.30 -12.64
C ASN A 117 -19.15 38.79 -11.67
N SER A 118 -19.18 38.26 -10.45
CA SER A 118 -20.13 38.68 -9.41
C SER A 118 -19.96 40.19 -9.11
N LEU A 119 -18.74 40.72 -9.02
CA LEU A 119 -18.49 42.16 -8.84
C LEU A 119 -18.97 42.98 -10.04
N ALA A 120 -18.70 42.57 -11.26
CA ALA A 120 -19.15 43.24 -12.47
C ALA A 120 -20.69 43.26 -12.61
N GLN A 121 -21.34 42.12 -12.26
CA GLN A 121 -22.80 42.02 -12.27
C GLN A 121 -23.43 42.89 -11.19
N LYS A 122 -22.81 43.00 -10.00
CA LYS A 122 -23.28 43.89 -8.94
C LYS A 122 -23.32 45.35 -9.40
N GLU A 123 -22.30 45.76 -10.18
CA GLU A 123 -22.27 47.11 -10.76
C GLU A 123 -23.34 47.27 -11.87
N SER A 124 -23.58 46.22 -12.67
CA SER A 124 -24.65 46.21 -13.66
C SER A 124 -26.04 46.34 -13.00
N VAL A 125 -26.28 45.62 -11.89
CA VAL A 125 -27.52 45.74 -11.12
C VAL A 125 -27.71 47.18 -10.62
N ARG A 126 -26.63 47.81 -10.08
CA ARG A 126 -26.67 49.18 -9.59
C ARG A 126 -27.05 50.18 -10.71
N LEU A 127 -26.48 50.02 -11.90
CA LEU A 127 -26.77 50.82 -13.05
C LEU A 127 -28.23 50.65 -13.53
N THR A 128 -28.70 49.40 -13.67
CA THR A 128 -30.04 49.09 -14.10
C THR A 128 -31.07 49.58 -13.08
N GLU A 129 -30.80 49.52 -11.77
CA GLU A 129 -31.63 50.09 -10.70
C GLU A 129 -31.75 51.63 -10.86
N ALA A 130 -30.64 52.30 -11.12
CA ALA A 130 -30.68 53.74 -11.33
C ALA A 130 -31.49 54.14 -12.57
N MET A 131 -31.32 53.39 -13.68
CA MET A 131 -32.12 53.56 -14.91
C MET A 131 -33.62 53.31 -14.68
N PHE A 132 -33.97 52.28 -13.90
CA PHE A 132 -35.35 51.97 -13.54
C PHE A 132 -35.96 53.12 -12.75
N ARG A 133 -35.29 53.64 -11.72
CA ARG A 133 -35.75 54.76 -10.89
C ARG A 133 -35.96 56.05 -11.69
N LEU A 134 -35.17 56.25 -12.78
CA LEU A 134 -35.29 57.38 -13.70
C LEU A 134 -36.35 57.12 -14.81
N GLY A 135 -37.01 55.97 -14.84
CA GLY A 135 -37.98 55.61 -15.87
C GLY A 135 -37.35 55.25 -17.23
N ALA A 136 -36.02 55.09 -17.29
CA ALA A 136 -35.27 54.76 -18.51
C ALA A 136 -35.13 53.23 -18.76
N SER A 137 -35.52 52.37 -17.81
CA SER A 137 -35.52 50.89 -17.96
C SER A 137 -36.77 50.28 -17.34
N SER A 138 -37.12 49.07 -17.75
CA SER A 138 -38.24 48.34 -17.20
C SER A 138 -37.90 47.64 -15.90
N GLY A 139 -38.90 47.39 -15.01
CA GLY A 139 -38.71 46.59 -13.80
C GLY A 139 -38.26 45.16 -14.10
N ARG A 140 -38.65 44.59 -15.24
CA ARG A 140 -38.23 43.31 -15.75
C ARG A 140 -36.70 43.25 -15.99
N ASP A 141 -36.11 44.31 -16.53
CA ASP A 141 -34.68 44.39 -16.84
C ASP A 141 -33.88 44.43 -15.53
N TYR A 142 -34.39 45.15 -14.53
CA TYR A 142 -33.81 45.18 -13.18
C TYR A 142 -33.86 43.79 -12.53
N ASP A 143 -35.03 43.16 -12.52
CA ASP A 143 -35.19 41.84 -11.91
C ASP A 143 -34.31 40.79 -12.59
N GLN A 144 -34.17 40.86 -13.92
CA GLN A 144 -33.26 39.98 -14.67
C GLN A 144 -31.80 40.18 -14.30
N ALA A 145 -31.37 41.45 -14.13
CA ALA A 145 -30.00 41.75 -13.71
C ALA A 145 -29.73 41.20 -12.27
N VAL A 146 -30.68 41.38 -11.36
CA VAL A 146 -30.60 40.81 -9.99
C VAL A 146 -30.53 39.31 -10.00
N ALA A 147 -31.39 38.64 -10.80
CA ALA A 147 -31.40 37.17 -10.91
C ALA A 147 -30.04 36.65 -11.43
N MET A 148 -29.48 37.30 -12.44
CA MET A 148 -28.19 36.93 -13.02
C MET A 148 -27.03 37.07 -12.02
N GLN A 149 -27.00 38.16 -11.24
CA GLN A 149 -26.04 38.38 -10.17
C GLN A 149 -26.18 37.30 -9.08
N LYS A 150 -27.41 37.00 -8.64
CA LYS A 150 -27.66 36.01 -7.59
C LYS A 150 -27.31 34.60 -8.01
N ASN A 151 -27.50 34.22 -9.26
CA ASN A 151 -27.09 32.95 -9.81
C ASN A 151 -25.54 32.81 -9.78
N THR A 152 -24.81 33.81 -10.24
CA THR A 152 -23.33 33.77 -10.18
C THR A 152 -22.82 33.78 -8.74
N GLU A 153 -23.48 34.51 -7.84
CA GLU A 153 -23.12 34.53 -6.43
C GLU A 153 -23.35 33.17 -5.76
N ALA A 154 -24.38 32.41 -6.18
CA ALA A 154 -24.68 31.06 -5.69
C ALA A 154 -23.66 30.00 -6.14
N ASP A 155 -22.98 30.21 -7.27
CA ASP A 155 -21.94 29.29 -7.76
C ASP A 155 -20.64 29.36 -6.92
N ILE A 156 -20.36 30.50 -6.28
CA ILE A 156 -19.13 30.74 -5.53
C ILE A 156 -18.91 29.74 -4.39
N PRO A 157 -19.88 29.48 -3.49
CA PRO A 157 -19.69 28.50 -2.42
C PRO A 157 -19.43 27.07 -2.93
N GLN A 158 -20.05 26.70 -4.05
CA GLN A 158 -19.81 25.40 -4.68
C GLN A 158 -18.37 25.26 -5.18
N LEU A 159 -17.85 26.31 -5.85
CA LEU A 159 -16.46 26.34 -6.31
C LEU A 159 -15.46 26.35 -5.15
N GLU A 160 -15.78 27.02 -4.03
CA GLU A 160 -14.96 27.00 -2.82
C GLU A 160 -14.92 25.60 -2.19
N ALA A 161 -16.05 24.91 -2.11
CA ALA A 161 -16.10 23.52 -1.63
C ALA A 161 -15.31 22.57 -2.54
N GLN A 162 -15.42 22.75 -3.86
CA GLN A 162 -14.67 21.96 -4.83
C GLN A 162 -13.17 22.22 -4.76
N LEU A 163 -12.76 23.47 -4.54
CA LEU A 163 -11.35 23.82 -4.34
C LEU A 163 -10.75 23.12 -3.12
N ILE A 164 -11.48 23.08 -2.00
CA ILE A 164 -11.07 22.35 -0.79
C ILE A 164 -10.96 20.86 -1.08
N THR A 165 -11.94 20.29 -1.78
CA THR A 165 -11.96 18.87 -2.15
C THR A 165 -10.75 18.52 -3.03
N ASN A 166 -10.49 19.29 -4.08
CA ASN A 166 -9.37 19.08 -4.98
C ASN A 166 -8.01 19.23 -4.27
N ARG A 167 -7.89 20.20 -3.36
CA ARG A 167 -6.71 20.36 -2.52
C ARG A 167 -6.47 19.15 -1.61
N ASN A 168 -7.50 18.69 -0.94
CA ASN A 168 -7.40 17.56 -0.02
C ASN A 168 -7.05 16.25 -0.78
N ALA A 169 -7.63 16.06 -1.97
CA ALA A 169 -7.28 14.93 -2.84
C ALA A 169 -5.80 14.96 -3.25
N LEU A 170 -5.27 16.15 -3.57
CA LEU A 170 -3.85 16.31 -3.87
C LEU A 170 -2.97 16.01 -2.65
N CYS A 171 -3.36 16.46 -1.45
CA CYS A 171 -2.65 16.12 -0.22
C CYS A 171 -2.59 14.61 0.02
N VAL A 172 -3.69 13.88 -0.24
CA VAL A 172 -3.73 12.41 -0.11
C VAL A 172 -2.75 11.74 -1.08
N LEU A 173 -2.70 12.17 -2.35
CA LEU A 173 -1.75 11.64 -3.35
C LEU A 173 -0.30 11.91 -2.97
N LEU A 174 -0.02 13.04 -2.31
CA LEU A 174 1.31 13.42 -1.82
C LEU A 174 1.67 12.76 -0.47
N GLY A 175 0.72 12.08 0.19
CA GLY A 175 0.91 11.46 1.50
C GLY A 175 1.08 12.48 2.64
N ILE A 176 0.54 13.69 2.50
CA ILE A 176 0.60 14.76 3.50
C ILE A 176 -0.79 15.00 4.11
N PRO A 177 -0.88 15.46 5.37
CA PRO A 177 -2.16 15.79 5.98
C PRO A 177 -2.86 16.94 5.23
N PRO A 178 -4.22 17.00 5.26
CA PRO A 178 -4.98 18.09 4.65
C PRO A 178 -4.53 19.45 5.20
N GLY A 179 -4.14 20.35 4.30
CA GLY A 179 -3.61 21.66 4.68
C GLY A 179 -3.29 22.53 3.46
N PRO A 180 -2.68 23.70 3.65
CA PRO A 180 -2.13 24.47 2.53
C PRO A 180 -1.05 23.65 1.83
N ILE A 181 -1.07 23.67 0.49
CA ILE A 181 -0.06 23.00 -0.32
C ILE A 181 1.23 23.80 -0.22
N PRO A 182 2.38 23.19 0.10
CA PRO A 182 3.66 23.88 0.05
C PRO A 182 3.94 24.34 -1.39
N GLU A 183 4.40 25.58 -1.55
CA GLU A 183 4.78 26.17 -2.84
C GLU A 183 6.03 25.50 -3.43
#